data_a4917f17bc7c45057bbd95e26e60e49e
#
_entry.id   a4917f17bc7c45057bbd95e26e60e49e
#
_cell.length_a   1.000
_cell.length_b   1.000
_cell.length_c   1.000
_cell.angle_alpha   90.00
_cell.angle_beta   90.00
_cell.angle_gamma   90.00
#
_symmetry.space_group_name_H-M   'P 1'
#
loop_
_entity.id
_entity.type
_entity.pdbx_description
1 polymer ?
#
loop_
_entity_poly.entity_id
_entity_poly.type
_entity_poly.pdbx_seq_one_letter_code
_entity_poly.pdbx_strand_id
1 'polypeptide(L)'
;MNKYEKIAKGIVVNRIRSSWIEIFKFYNEQTSKEIGTLSTAFVLMTINEKFGTQVTKIAPRMGMEPNSLSRLLKSLEEKELVFKRKDTKDKRKVYICLTENGLKLRNIAAKRLFSLEKSIKDKISTTDLSAFYKVTDTICLLYTSPSPRDH
;
A
#
# COMPACT_ATOMS: atom_id res chain seq x y z
N MET A 1 -15.14 16.10 -24.96
CA MET A 1 -15.36 15.03 -23.96
C MET A 1 -16.38 14.06 -24.50
N ASN A 2 -15.99 12.79 -24.63
CA ASN A 2 -16.87 11.77 -25.19
C ASN A 2 -17.97 11.33 -24.20
N LYS A 3 -18.92 10.52 -24.68
CA LYS A 3 -20.05 10.04 -23.85
C LYS A 3 -19.60 9.31 -22.58
N TYR A 4 -18.57 8.47 -22.70
CA TYR A 4 -18.07 7.68 -21.56
C TYR A 4 -17.35 8.56 -20.52
N GLU A 5 -16.63 9.57 -20.93
CA GLU A 5 -15.99 10.54 -20.01
C GLU A 5 -17.02 11.29 -19.17
N LYS A 6 -18.16 11.67 -19.79
CA LYS A 6 -19.26 12.32 -19.05
C LYS A 6 -19.87 11.39 -18.00
N ILE A 7 -20.12 10.13 -18.38
CA ILE A 7 -20.67 9.13 -17.47
C ILE A 7 -19.68 8.81 -16.35
N ALA A 8 -18.40 8.65 -16.69
CA ALA A 8 -17.35 8.29 -15.74
C ALA A 8 -17.23 9.26 -14.55
N LYS A 9 -17.48 10.54 -14.75
CA LYS A 9 -17.43 11.55 -13.68
C LYS A 9 -18.41 11.28 -12.54
N GLY A 10 -19.54 10.61 -12.81
CA GLY A 10 -20.53 10.25 -11.80
C GLY A 10 -20.36 8.89 -11.18
N ILE A 11 -19.40 8.08 -11.65
CA ILE A 11 -19.21 6.70 -11.19
C ILE A 11 -18.28 6.68 -9.96
N VAL A 12 -18.70 5.99 -8.90
CA VAL A 12 -17.94 5.84 -7.64
C VAL A 12 -16.53 5.30 -7.90
N VAL A 13 -16.42 4.23 -8.68
CA VAL A 13 -15.13 3.61 -9.02
C VAL A 13 -14.18 4.62 -9.67
N ASN A 14 -14.68 5.44 -10.59
CA ASN A 14 -13.85 6.45 -11.25
C ASN A 14 -13.43 7.57 -10.29
N ARG A 15 -14.28 7.95 -9.34
CA ARG A 15 -13.93 8.93 -8.30
C ARG A 15 -12.79 8.44 -7.41
N ILE A 16 -12.87 7.21 -6.95
CA ILE A 16 -11.82 6.56 -6.15
C ILE A 16 -10.53 6.46 -6.96
N ARG A 17 -10.63 5.96 -8.20
CA ARG A 17 -9.49 5.80 -9.09
C ARG A 17 -8.79 7.12 -9.39
N SER A 18 -9.54 8.17 -9.70
CA SER A 18 -8.98 9.49 -10.01
C SER A 18 -8.29 10.10 -8.79
N SER A 19 -8.89 10.01 -7.62
CA SER A 19 -8.29 10.47 -6.36
C SER A 19 -6.99 9.72 -6.06
N TRP A 20 -7.00 8.41 -6.25
CA TRP A 20 -5.80 7.58 -6.05
C TRP A 20 -4.67 7.93 -7.02
N ILE A 21 -4.98 8.17 -8.30
CA ILE A 21 -3.99 8.58 -9.31
C ILE A 21 -3.31 9.89 -8.90
N GLU A 22 -4.07 10.88 -8.45
CA GLU A 22 -3.51 12.17 -8.02
C GLU A 22 -2.65 12.02 -6.75
N ILE A 23 -3.09 11.26 -5.78
CA ILE A 23 -2.31 10.95 -4.56
C ILE A 23 -1.00 10.25 -4.94
N PHE A 24 -1.09 9.21 -5.77
CA PHE A 24 0.05 8.43 -6.22
C PHE A 24 1.08 9.28 -6.96
N LYS A 25 0.62 10.09 -7.89
CA LYS A 25 1.43 11.03 -8.66
C LYS A 25 2.16 12.02 -7.74
N PHE A 26 1.39 12.70 -6.89
CA PHE A 26 1.94 13.68 -5.96
C PHE A 26 3.00 13.07 -5.03
N TYR A 27 2.69 11.94 -4.43
CA TYR A 27 3.63 11.26 -3.52
C TYR A 27 4.92 10.88 -4.26
N ASN A 28 4.81 10.29 -5.45
CA ASN A 28 5.97 9.88 -6.23
C ASN A 28 6.84 11.05 -6.65
N GLU A 29 6.25 12.18 -7.03
CA GLU A 29 6.98 13.40 -7.37
C GLU A 29 7.79 13.96 -6.19
N GLN A 30 7.21 13.89 -4.99
CA GLN A 30 7.85 14.38 -3.77
C GLN A 30 8.95 13.47 -3.23
N THR A 31 8.87 12.18 -3.48
CA THR A 31 9.67 11.17 -2.77
C THR A 31 10.58 10.33 -3.67
N SER A 32 10.49 10.47 -4.98
CA SER A 32 11.20 9.60 -5.95
C SER A 32 12.70 9.50 -5.74
N LYS A 33 13.33 10.57 -5.28
CA LYS A 33 14.78 10.63 -5.04
C LYS A 33 15.23 9.91 -3.77
N GLU A 34 14.40 9.94 -2.72
CA GLU A 34 14.71 9.37 -1.40
C GLU A 34 14.21 7.96 -1.22
N ILE A 35 12.96 7.74 -1.57
CA ILE A 35 12.19 6.54 -1.18
C ILE A 35 11.88 5.67 -2.39
N GLY A 36 11.76 6.28 -3.58
CA GLY A 36 11.22 5.65 -4.76
C GLY A 36 9.70 5.89 -4.87
N THR A 37 8.93 4.83 -5.06
CA THR A 37 7.48 4.94 -5.29
C THR A 37 6.66 4.75 -4.02
N LEU A 38 5.38 5.15 -4.08
CA LEU A 38 4.40 4.88 -3.02
C LEU A 38 4.24 3.36 -2.78
N SER A 39 4.36 2.54 -3.81
CA SER A 39 4.34 1.07 -3.68
C SER A 39 5.52 0.57 -2.83
N THR A 40 6.72 1.11 -3.02
CA THR A 40 7.89 0.84 -2.16
C THR A 40 7.59 1.21 -0.71
N ALA A 41 7.05 2.39 -0.46
CA ALA A 41 6.68 2.85 0.87
C ALA A 41 5.70 1.88 1.55
N PHE A 42 4.63 1.48 0.85
CA PHE A 42 3.64 0.55 1.40
C PHE A 42 4.21 -0.83 1.68
N VAL A 43 5.07 -1.37 0.81
CA VAL A 43 5.73 -2.66 1.07
C VAL A 43 6.57 -2.57 2.34
N LEU A 44 7.40 -1.56 2.48
CA LEU A 44 8.23 -1.37 3.67
C LEU A 44 7.39 -1.23 4.95
N MET A 45 6.26 -0.53 4.88
CA MET A 45 5.32 -0.38 6.02
C MET A 45 4.54 -1.65 6.34
N THR A 46 4.38 -2.56 5.37
CA THR A 46 3.69 -3.85 5.57
C THR A 46 4.56 -4.86 6.31
N ILE A 47 5.88 -4.69 6.28
CA ILE A 47 6.82 -5.62 6.91
C ILE A 47 6.87 -5.39 8.43
N ASN A 48 6.64 -6.44 9.20
CA ASN A 48 6.77 -6.38 10.66
C ASN A 48 8.23 -6.13 11.06
N GLU A 49 8.44 -5.13 11.88
CA GLU A 49 9.76 -4.64 12.27
C GLU A 49 10.59 -5.70 13.02
N LYS A 50 9.95 -6.45 13.90
CA LYS A 50 10.64 -7.42 14.77
C LYS A 50 10.80 -8.79 14.12
N PHE A 51 9.73 -9.27 13.50
CA PHE A 51 9.65 -10.68 13.08
C PHE A 51 9.71 -10.87 11.57
N GLY A 52 9.67 -9.77 10.80
CA GLY A 52 9.45 -9.84 9.38
C GLY A 52 8.01 -10.22 9.04
N THR A 53 7.71 -10.35 7.77
CA THR A 53 6.39 -10.74 7.27
C THR A 53 6.56 -11.83 6.24
N GLN A 54 5.75 -12.87 6.35
CA GLN A 54 5.75 -13.97 5.39
C GLN A 54 5.42 -13.46 3.99
N VAL A 55 6.23 -13.81 3.00
CA VAL A 55 6.10 -13.33 1.61
C VAL A 55 4.69 -13.51 1.05
N THR A 56 4.07 -14.65 1.31
CA THR A 56 2.71 -14.99 0.84
C THR A 56 1.61 -14.07 1.42
N LYS A 57 1.90 -13.35 2.49
CA LYS A 57 0.95 -12.40 3.11
C LYS A 57 1.09 -10.98 2.59
N ILE A 58 2.18 -10.65 1.91
CA ILE A 58 2.44 -9.28 1.44
C ILE A 58 1.61 -8.95 0.21
N ALA A 59 1.60 -9.83 -0.81
CA ALA A 59 0.90 -9.59 -2.07
C ALA A 59 -0.60 -9.28 -1.88
N PRO A 60 -1.38 -10.07 -1.09
CA PRO A 60 -2.79 -9.76 -0.83
C PRO A 60 -2.99 -8.41 -0.13
N ARG A 61 -2.14 -8.05 0.82
CA ARG A 61 -2.21 -6.77 1.53
C ARG A 61 -1.90 -5.58 0.64
N MET A 62 -1.09 -5.79 -0.38
CA MET A 62 -0.71 -4.76 -1.36
C MET A 62 -1.67 -4.70 -2.55
N GLY A 63 -2.57 -5.66 -2.71
CA GLY A 63 -3.38 -5.80 -3.91
C GLY A 63 -2.53 -5.97 -5.18
N MET A 64 -1.34 -6.55 -5.05
CA MET A 64 -0.39 -6.75 -6.14
C MET A 64 -0.40 -8.18 -6.66
N GLU A 65 -0.13 -8.32 -7.95
CA GLU A 65 0.18 -9.63 -8.53
C GLU A 65 1.49 -10.19 -7.93
N PRO A 66 1.57 -11.50 -7.64
CA PRO A 66 2.75 -12.11 -7.02
C PRO A 66 4.05 -11.85 -7.79
N ASN A 67 4.01 -11.86 -9.11
CA ASN A 67 5.19 -11.60 -9.95
C ASN A 67 5.68 -10.15 -9.83
N SER A 68 4.76 -9.20 -9.77
CA SER A 68 5.10 -7.78 -9.57
C SER A 68 5.71 -7.54 -8.20
N LEU A 69 5.16 -8.17 -7.16
CA LEU A 69 5.73 -8.12 -5.83
C LEU A 69 7.12 -8.75 -5.77
N SER A 70 7.31 -9.91 -6.41
CA SER A 70 8.62 -10.58 -6.44
C SER A 70 9.71 -9.70 -7.06
N ARG A 71 9.39 -8.99 -8.12
CA ARG A 71 10.31 -8.04 -8.77
C ARG A 71 10.64 -6.86 -7.84
N LEU A 72 9.62 -6.32 -7.16
CA LEU A 72 9.81 -5.23 -6.21
C LEU A 72 10.67 -5.66 -5.03
N LEU A 73 10.39 -6.81 -4.43
CA LEU A 73 11.18 -7.36 -3.33
C LEU A 73 12.63 -7.63 -3.74
N LYS A 74 12.86 -8.15 -4.95
CA LYS A 74 14.20 -8.35 -5.49
C LYS A 74 14.96 -7.02 -5.61
N SER A 75 14.32 -5.99 -6.12
CA SER A 75 14.90 -4.65 -6.19
C SER A 75 15.25 -4.09 -4.81
N LEU A 76 14.38 -4.27 -3.83
CA LEU A 76 14.64 -3.84 -2.44
C LEU A 76 15.77 -4.63 -1.78
N GLU A 77 15.88 -5.92 -2.09
CA GLU A 77 16.98 -6.77 -1.63
C GLU A 77 18.32 -6.35 -2.23
N GLU A 78 18.37 -6.05 -3.53
CA GLU A 78 19.54 -5.52 -4.22
C GLU A 78 20.01 -4.17 -3.66
N LYS A 79 19.07 -3.35 -3.19
CA LYS A 79 19.35 -2.08 -2.50
C LYS A 79 19.67 -2.23 -1.01
N GLU A 80 19.74 -3.46 -0.53
CA GLU A 80 20.02 -3.78 0.89
C GLU A 80 19.01 -3.15 1.87
N LEU A 81 17.75 -3.04 1.46
CA LEU A 81 16.65 -2.51 2.29
C LEU A 81 15.86 -3.62 2.98
N VAL A 82 15.85 -4.80 2.39
CA VAL A 82 15.21 -6.00 2.92
C VAL A 82 16.11 -7.22 2.75
N PHE A 83 15.86 -8.26 3.52
CA PHE A 83 16.48 -9.57 3.35
C PHE A 83 15.49 -10.69 3.58
N LYS A 84 15.74 -11.83 2.98
CA LYS A 84 14.93 -13.04 3.16
C LYS A 84 15.45 -13.87 4.33
N ARG A 85 14.55 -14.39 5.12
CA ARG A 85 14.83 -15.33 6.21
C ARG A 85 13.91 -16.53 6.09
N LYS A 86 14.48 -17.72 6.07
CA LYS A 86 13.71 -18.97 6.12
C LYS A 86 13.30 -19.26 7.56
N ASP A 87 12.10 -19.82 7.74
CA ASP A 87 11.66 -20.31 9.04
C ASP A 87 12.57 -21.49 9.47
N THR A 88 12.88 -21.56 10.76
CA THR A 88 13.70 -22.62 11.34
C THR A 88 12.98 -23.96 11.39
N LYS A 89 11.66 -23.95 11.54
CA LYS A 89 10.80 -25.14 11.66
C LYS A 89 10.22 -25.60 10.32
N ASP A 90 9.76 -24.67 9.50
CA ASP A 90 9.19 -24.95 8.19
C ASP A 90 9.93 -24.15 7.11
N LYS A 91 10.87 -24.80 6.46
CA LYS A 91 11.73 -24.19 5.42
C LYS A 91 10.95 -23.69 4.18
N ARG A 92 9.67 -24.06 4.04
CA ARG A 92 8.80 -23.55 2.97
C ARG A 92 8.31 -22.12 3.27
N LYS A 93 8.34 -21.71 4.53
CA LYS A 93 7.97 -20.36 4.95
C LYS A 93 9.17 -19.43 4.81
N VAL A 94 9.02 -18.41 3.98
CA VAL A 94 10.02 -17.38 3.78
C VAL A 94 9.47 -16.06 4.29
N TYR A 95 10.25 -15.38 5.10
CA TYR A 95 9.95 -14.06 5.65
C TYR A 95 10.79 -13.00 4.96
N ILE A 96 10.19 -11.86 4.71
CA ILE A 96 10.89 -10.63 4.36
C ILE A 96 11.08 -9.83 5.63
N CYS A 97 12.32 -9.42 5.86
CA CYS A 97 12.71 -8.62 7.03
C CYS A 97 13.33 -7.31 6.57
N LEU A 98 13.16 -6.26 7.38
CA LEU A 98 13.82 -4.98 7.15
C LEU A 98 15.28 -5.05 7.60
N THR A 99 16.17 -4.50 6.79
CA THR A 99 17.52 -4.14 7.24
C THR A 99 17.46 -2.86 8.09
N GLU A 100 18.56 -2.47 8.70
CA GLU A 100 18.66 -1.16 9.38
C GLU A 100 18.35 -0.01 8.42
N ASN A 101 18.89 -0.04 7.21
CA ASN A 101 18.61 0.95 6.17
C ASN A 101 17.14 0.90 5.72
N GLY A 102 16.56 -0.29 5.59
CA GLY A 102 15.15 -0.48 5.28
C GLY A 102 14.23 0.11 6.34
N LEU A 103 14.58 -0.04 7.62
CA LEU A 103 13.84 0.54 8.72
C LEU A 103 13.91 2.08 8.72
N LYS A 104 15.08 2.65 8.46
CA LYS A 104 15.26 4.10 8.31
C LYS A 104 14.40 4.63 7.17
N LEU A 105 14.45 3.97 6.02
CA LEU A 105 13.67 4.38 4.84
C LEU A 105 12.17 4.26 5.10
N ARG A 106 11.71 3.18 5.73
CA ARG A 106 10.32 3.03 6.15
C ARG A 106 9.85 4.20 7.02
N ASN A 107 10.66 4.61 7.98
CA ASN A 107 10.31 5.72 8.88
C ASN A 107 10.19 7.05 8.13
N ILE A 108 11.07 7.31 7.17
CA ILE A 108 10.99 8.48 6.30
C ILE A 108 9.72 8.42 5.44
N ALA A 109 9.45 7.27 4.84
CA ALA A 109 8.26 7.05 4.00
C ALA A 109 6.97 7.25 4.78
N ALA A 110 6.88 6.71 6.00
CA ALA A 110 5.73 6.87 6.87
C ALA A 110 5.51 8.35 7.25
N LYS A 111 6.59 9.06 7.60
CA LYS A 111 6.52 10.50 7.92
C LYS A 111 5.98 11.32 6.75
N ARG A 112 6.43 11.03 5.53
CA ARG A 112 5.93 11.69 4.31
C ARG A 112 4.46 11.39 4.07
N LEU A 113 4.04 10.15 4.27
CA LEU A 113 2.65 9.74 4.14
C LEU A 113 1.75 10.44 5.16
N PHE A 114 2.16 10.51 6.42
CA PHE A 114 1.41 11.21 7.46
C PHE A 114 1.33 12.72 7.21
N SER A 115 2.36 13.32 6.62
CA SER A 115 2.34 14.73 6.21
C SER A 115 1.30 14.97 5.09
N LEU A 116 1.22 14.07 4.12
CA LEU A 116 0.18 14.10 3.09
C LEU A 116 -1.22 13.93 3.69
N GLU A 117 -1.39 12.97 4.57
CA GLU A 117 -2.64 12.70 5.29
C GLU A 117 -3.12 13.94 6.06
N LYS A 118 -2.21 14.60 6.77
CA LYS A 118 -2.53 15.85 7.48
C LYS A 118 -3.00 16.92 6.52
N SER A 119 -2.33 17.09 5.38
CA SER A 119 -2.73 18.08 4.37
C SER A 119 -4.13 17.84 3.83
N ILE A 120 -4.53 16.58 3.67
CA ILE A 120 -5.89 16.21 3.25
C ILE A 120 -6.89 16.54 4.36
N LYS A 121 -6.62 16.10 5.58
CA LYS A 121 -7.52 16.30 6.74
C LYS A 121 -7.73 17.75 7.10
N ASP A 122 -6.72 18.60 6.95
CA ASP A 122 -6.83 20.02 7.24
C ASP A 122 -7.81 20.75 6.30
N LYS A 123 -8.14 20.18 5.16
CA LYS A 123 -9.02 20.77 4.13
C LYS A 123 -10.42 20.15 4.07
N ILE A 124 -10.67 19.10 4.82
CA ILE A 124 -11.92 18.35 4.78
C ILE A 124 -12.53 18.32 6.18
N SER A 125 -13.84 18.58 6.28
CA SER A 125 -14.54 18.54 7.56
C SER A 125 -14.54 17.13 8.15
N THR A 126 -14.60 17.03 9.48
CA THR A 126 -14.71 15.74 10.17
C THR A 126 -15.96 14.97 9.78
N THR A 127 -17.06 15.68 9.49
CA THR A 127 -18.32 15.09 9.01
C THR A 127 -18.13 14.43 7.64
N ASP A 128 -17.47 15.13 6.70
CA ASP A 128 -17.22 14.60 5.37
C ASP A 128 -16.23 13.44 5.39
N LEU A 129 -15.19 13.50 6.21
CA LEU A 129 -14.26 12.39 6.42
C LEU A 129 -14.98 11.17 6.99
N SER A 130 -15.86 11.36 7.98
CA SER A 130 -16.65 10.26 8.56
C SER A 130 -17.54 9.60 7.51
N ALA A 131 -18.18 10.39 6.66
CA ALA A 131 -18.99 9.88 5.55
C ALA A 131 -18.12 9.09 4.53
N PHE A 132 -16.97 9.62 4.19
CA PHE A 132 -16.01 8.95 3.30
C PHE A 132 -15.58 7.59 3.87
N TYR A 133 -15.25 7.51 5.15
CA TYR A 133 -14.86 6.24 5.78
C TYR A 133 -16.01 5.23 5.75
N LYS A 134 -17.25 5.66 6.02
CA LYS A 134 -18.43 4.78 5.92
C LYS A 134 -18.62 4.23 4.50
N VAL A 135 -18.45 5.08 3.50
CA VAL A 135 -18.58 4.67 2.09
C VAL A 135 -17.49 3.66 1.72
N THR A 136 -16.25 3.94 2.05
CA THR A 136 -15.12 3.05 1.73
C THR A 136 -15.19 1.73 2.50
N ASP A 137 -15.59 1.74 3.76
CA ASP A 137 -15.83 0.52 4.54
C ASP A 137 -16.92 -0.34 3.91
N THR A 138 -18.02 0.27 3.48
CA THR A 138 -19.11 -0.44 2.79
C THR A 138 -18.62 -1.09 1.49
N ILE A 139 -17.82 -0.38 0.70
CA ILE A 139 -17.25 -0.93 -0.54
C ILE A 139 -16.37 -2.13 -0.24
N CYS A 140 -15.49 -2.04 0.77
CA CYS A 140 -14.63 -3.15 1.19
C CYS A 140 -15.44 -4.38 1.60
N LEU A 141 -16.52 -4.19 2.38
CA LEU A 141 -17.40 -5.29 2.80
C LEU A 141 -18.14 -5.95 1.64
N LEU A 142 -18.61 -5.16 0.65
CA LEU A 142 -19.32 -5.68 -0.52
C LEU A 142 -18.48 -6.65 -1.35
N TYR A 143 -17.17 -6.44 -1.41
CA TYR A 143 -16.27 -7.18 -2.28
C TYR A 143 -15.26 -8.06 -1.53
N THR A 144 -15.39 -8.17 -0.21
CA THR A 144 -14.63 -9.15 0.56
C THR A 144 -15.23 -10.53 0.33
N SER A 145 -14.46 -11.42 -0.30
CA SER A 145 -14.90 -12.81 -0.49
C SER A 145 -15.03 -13.51 0.87
N PRO A 146 -16.14 -14.22 1.14
CA PRO A 146 -16.25 -15.02 2.36
C PRO A 146 -15.12 -16.05 2.41
N SER A 147 -14.53 -16.22 3.59
CA SER A 147 -13.52 -17.25 3.80
C SER A 147 -14.13 -18.64 3.54
N PRO A 148 -13.41 -19.56 2.89
CA PRO A 148 -13.89 -20.94 2.74
C PRO A 148 -14.24 -21.66 4.06
N ARG A 149 -13.90 -21.06 5.21
CA ARG A 149 -14.20 -21.57 6.54
C ARG A 149 -15.56 -21.12 7.09
N ASP A 150 -16.24 -20.23 6.39
CA ASP A 150 -17.53 -19.67 6.83
C ASP A 150 -18.73 -20.41 6.19
N HIS A 151 -18.47 -21.57 5.58
CA HIS A 151 -19.48 -22.47 5.01
C HIS A 151 -19.51 -23.82 5.72
#